data_e54826c1e90366a46626d71d56165298
#
_entry.id   e54826c1e90366a46626d71d56165298
#
_cell.length_a   1.000
_cell.length_b   1.000
_cell.length_c   1.000
_cell.angle_alpha   90.00
_cell.angle_beta   90.00
_cell.angle_gamma   90.00
#
_symmetry.space_group_name_H-M   'P 1'
#
loop_
_entity.id
_entity.type
_entity.pdbx_description
1 polymer ?
#
loop_
_entity_poly.entity_id
_entity_poly.type
_entity_poly.pdbx_seq_one_letter_code
_entity_poly.pdbx_strand_id
1 'polypeptide(L)'
;MKTNRLGITYGVGAYVIWGSLPIYWRWLNQASASEILANRGIWSLAVCLIFLAYQKQIRTTLKLITNIRIFFILGLSSFLLTLNWGIYIWAVSVDRVVEASLGYYITPLVVVCFGVLVLKEKLRFTQKLSLSLAAIGVSILTIAFGQIPLVAFGLALSWGSYSLIKKRLDAGSLETLSVEMIFALIPSAAYMFYLINKDQAEYGSDLWFSLILMTSGLVTIIPLLMFNSAATSLPLTITALLGY
;
A
#
# COMPACT_ATOMS: atom_id res chain seq x y z
N MET A 1 2.94 24.78 -13.43
CA MET A 1 3.25 24.08 -12.17
C MET A 1 4.69 23.60 -12.23
N LYS A 2 5.56 24.07 -11.32
CA LYS A 2 6.90 23.48 -11.16
C LYS A 2 6.71 22.05 -10.66
N THR A 3 7.08 21.07 -11.46
CA THR A 3 7.00 19.66 -11.08
C THR A 3 7.98 19.44 -9.92
N ASN A 4 7.49 19.00 -8.77
CA ASN A 4 8.33 18.74 -7.62
C ASN A 4 9.22 17.54 -7.91
N ARG A 5 10.50 17.77 -8.26
CA ARG A 5 11.47 16.73 -8.59
C ARG A 5 11.59 15.68 -7.47
N LEU A 6 11.56 16.13 -6.22
CA LEU A 6 11.66 15.26 -5.05
C LEU A 6 10.45 14.30 -4.97
N GLY A 7 9.24 14.79 -5.25
CA GLY A 7 8.04 13.96 -5.29
C GLY A 7 8.12 12.87 -6.37
N ILE A 8 8.67 13.20 -7.56
CA ILE A 8 8.90 12.21 -8.62
C ILE A 8 9.91 11.16 -8.17
N THR A 9 11.03 11.58 -7.57
CA THR A 9 12.05 10.65 -7.08
C THR A 9 11.46 9.69 -6.04
N TYR A 10 10.65 10.19 -5.12
CA TYR A 10 9.95 9.34 -4.14
C TYR A 10 8.95 8.38 -4.81
N GLY A 11 8.17 8.85 -5.78
CA GLY A 11 7.24 7.98 -6.51
C GLY A 11 7.94 6.87 -7.26
N VAL A 12 8.96 7.21 -8.07
CA VAL A 12 9.77 6.22 -8.81
C VAL A 12 10.45 5.25 -7.84
N GLY A 13 11.07 5.75 -6.77
CA GLY A 13 11.74 4.91 -5.77
C GLY A 13 10.77 3.93 -5.10
N ALA A 14 9.55 4.35 -4.76
CA ALA A 14 8.54 3.49 -4.18
C ALA A 14 8.19 2.34 -5.13
N TYR A 15 7.92 2.63 -6.41
CA TYR A 15 7.56 1.60 -7.40
C TYR A 15 8.74 0.67 -7.74
N VAL A 16 9.98 1.17 -7.79
CA VAL A 16 11.18 0.34 -7.98
C VAL A 16 11.35 -0.64 -6.81
N ILE A 17 11.20 -0.17 -5.57
CA ILE A 17 11.26 -1.04 -4.39
C ILE A 17 10.14 -2.08 -4.46
N TRP A 18 8.89 -1.69 -4.74
CA TRP A 18 7.79 -2.66 -4.86
C TRP A 18 8.00 -3.66 -5.98
N GLY A 19 8.56 -3.24 -7.12
CA GLY A 19 8.92 -4.14 -8.22
C GLY A 19 10.02 -5.14 -7.88
N SER A 20 10.89 -4.83 -6.90
CA SER A 20 11.95 -5.73 -6.43
C SER A 20 11.49 -6.69 -5.31
N LEU A 21 10.32 -6.48 -4.70
CA LEU A 21 9.82 -7.30 -3.59
C LEU A 21 9.69 -8.79 -3.88
N PRO A 22 9.38 -9.26 -5.10
CA PRO A 22 9.36 -10.70 -5.37
C PRO A 22 10.68 -11.40 -5.05
N ILE A 23 11.82 -10.70 -5.14
CA ILE A 23 13.12 -11.24 -4.76
C ILE A 23 13.19 -11.45 -3.24
N TYR A 24 12.71 -10.48 -2.47
CA TYR A 24 12.66 -10.55 -1.01
C TYR A 24 11.70 -11.64 -0.51
N TRP A 25 10.52 -11.79 -1.14
CA TRP A 25 9.54 -12.79 -0.72
C TRP A 25 10.05 -14.23 -0.89
N ARG A 26 10.99 -14.49 -1.79
CA ARG A 26 11.62 -15.82 -1.92
C ARG A 26 12.37 -16.25 -0.65
N TRP A 27 12.88 -15.31 0.13
CA TRP A 27 13.56 -15.61 1.39
C TRP A 27 12.59 -15.93 2.52
N LEU A 28 11.31 -15.64 2.33
CA LEU A 28 10.23 -15.87 3.30
C LEU A 28 9.31 -17.03 2.92
N ASN A 29 9.72 -17.89 1.99
CA ASN A 29 8.90 -18.98 1.45
C ASN A 29 8.55 -20.08 2.48
N GLN A 30 9.18 -20.12 3.66
CA GLN A 30 8.85 -21.02 4.74
C GLN A 30 7.55 -20.62 5.45
N ALA A 31 7.32 -19.31 5.61
CA ALA A 31 6.10 -18.81 6.23
C ALA A 31 4.94 -18.69 5.24
N SER A 32 3.74 -18.90 5.73
CA SER A 32 2.53 -18.65 4.94
C SER A 32 2.40 -17.16 4.57
N ALA A 33 1.77 -16.87 3.41
CA ALA A 33 1.58 -15.49 2.97
C ALA A 33 0.80 -14.65 4.00
N SER A 34 -0.14 -15.24 4.72
CA SER A 34 -0.89 -14.59 5.80
C SER A 34 -0.04 -14.33 7.05
N GLU A 35 0.91 -15.21 7.38
CA GLU A 35 1.87 -14.99 8.45
C GLU A 35 2.83 -13.85 8.11
N ILE A 36 3.34 -13.81 6.87
CA ILE A 36 4.16 -12.69 6.39
C ILE A 36 3.38 -11.38 6.50
N LEU A 37 2.08 -11.36 6.12
CA LEU A 37 1.24 -10.17 6.24
C LEU A 37 1.09 -9.71 7.69
N ALA A 38 0.87 -10.63 8.62
CA ALA A 38 0.75 -10.33 10.04
C ALA A 38 2.06 -9.75 10.60
N ASN A 39 3.20 -10.37 10.28
CA ASN A 39 4.52 -9.85 10.65
C ASN A 39 4.77 -8.46 10.07
N ARG A 40 4.39 -8.22 8.79
CA ARG A 40 4.46 -6.89 8.18
C ARG A 40 3.68 -5.85 8.97
N GLY A 41 2.45 -6.16 9.42
CA GLY A 41 1.64 -5.25 10.23
C GLY A 41 2.30 -4.92 11.56
N ILE A 42 2.79 -5.92 12.29
CA ILE A 42 3.43 -5.75 13.59
C ILE A 42 4.75 -4.96 13.47
N TRP A 43 5.66 -5.42 12.61
CA TRP A 43 6.99 -4.82 12.48
C TRP A 43 6.97 -3.47 11.78
N SER A 44 5.96 -3.20 10.94
CA SER A 44 5.74 -1.87 10.37
C SER A 44 5.47 -0.83 11.45
N LEU A 45 4.67 -1.16 12.46
CA LEU A 45 4.45 -0.24 13.58
C LEU A 45 5.74 0.00 14.37
N ALA A 46 6.51 -1.05 14.64
CA ALA A 46 7.80 -0.91 15.34
C ALA A 46 8.75 0.05 14.59
N VAL A 47 8.87 -0.12 13.27
CA VAL A 47 9.68 0.76 12.40
C VAL A 47 9.15 2.21 12.43
N CYS A 48 7.83 2.39 12.33
CA CYS A 48 7.22 3.72 12.42
C CYS A 48 7.54 4.40 13.75
N LEU A 49 7.44 3.68 14.88
CA LEU A 49 7.72 4.22 16.21
C LEU A 49 9.20 4.62 16.34
N ILE A 50 10.13 3.82 15.82
CA ILE A 50 11.56 4.17 15.78
C ILE A 50 11.77 5.45 14.98
N PHE A 51 11.17 5.58 13.78
CA PHE A 51 11.30 6.78 12.95
C PHE A 51 10.66 8.00 13.58
N LEU A 52 9.48 7.87 14.23
CA LEU A 52 8.84 8.95 14.97
C LEU A 52 9.71 9.44 16.14
N ALA A 53 10.32 8.52 16.88
CA ALA A 53 11.23 8.86 17.97
C ALA A 53 12.47 9.59 17.45
N TYR A 54 13.09 9.11 16.39
CA TYR A 54 14.25 9.71 15.76
C TYR A 54 13.96 11.13 15.23
N GLN A 55 12.82 11.29 14.54
CA GLN A 55 12.40 12.59 13.98
C GLN A 55 11.70 13.50 15.01
N LYS A 56 11.55 13.06 16.26
CA LYS A 56 10.86 13.80 17.35
C LYS A 56 9.40 14.19 16.99
N GLN A 57 8.72 13.35 16.20
CA GLN A 57 7.35 13.60 15.71
C GLN A 57 6.27 12.90 16.53
N ILE A 58 6.58 12.28 17.66
CA ILE A 58 5.60 11.58 18.53
C ILE A 58 4.47 12.53 18.94
N ARG A 59 4.80 13.77 19.34
CA ARG A 59 3.79 14.74 19.79
C ARG A 59 2.82 15.15 18.67
N THR A 60 3.31 15.29 17.44
CA THR A 60 2.47 15.62 16.27
C THR A 60 1.56 14.45 15.91
N THR A 61 2.07 13.22 16.00
CA THR A 61 1.26 12.00 15.79
C THR A 61 0.15 11.87 16.84
N LEU A 62 0.44 12.14 18.12
CA LEU A 62 -0.58 12.11 19.18
C LEU A 62 -1.72 13.12 18.93
N LYS A 63 -1.42 14.29 18.35
CA LYS A 63 -2.47 15.26 17.96
C LYS A 63 -3.40 14.71 16.86
N LEU A 64 -2.92 13.85 15.98
CA LEU A 64 -3.77 13.20 14.98
C LEU A 64 -4.71 12.19 15.64
N ILE A 65 -4.22 11.45 16.64
CA ILE A 65 -5.02 10.47 17.39
C ILE A 65 -6.08 11.15 18.23
N THR A 66 -5.79 12.31 18.83
CA THR A 66 -6.75 13.06 19.65
C THR A 66 -7.82 13.78 18.82
N ASN A 67 -7.57 14.02 17.53
CA ASN A 67 -8.58 14.55 16.61
C ASN A 67 -9.47 13.41 16.11
N ILE A 68 -10.64 13.25 16.68
CA ILE A 68 -11.57 12.14 16.42
C ILE A 68 -11.90 11.98 14.92
N ARG A 69 -12.06 13.09 14.20
CA ARG A 69 -12.34 13.07 12.76
C ARG A 69 -11.15 12.49 11.96
N ILE A 70 -9.94 12.98 12.25
CA ILE A 70 -8.72 12.50 11.58
C ILE A 70 -8.46 11.04 11.95
N PHE A 71 -8.67 10.67 13.20
CA PHE A 71 -8.52 9.30 13.69
C PHE A 71 -9.39 8.31 12.91
N PHE A 72 -10.66 8.60 12.70
CA PHE A 72 -11.55 7.74 11.91
C PHE A 72 -11.19 7.72 10.43
N ILE A 73 -10.75 8.84 9.86
CA ILE A 73 -10.26 8.88 8.45
C ILE A 73 -9.01 8.00 8.30
N LEU A 74 -8.08 8.04 9.26
CA LEU A 74 -6.89 7.18 9.26
C LEU A 74 -7.24 5.71 9.53
N GLY A 75 -8.25 5.43 10.35
CA GLY A 75 -8.80 4.09 10.52
C GLY A 75 -9.38 3.53 9.22
N LEU A 76 -10.16 4.34 8.48
CA LEU A 76 -10.64 3.96 7.16
C LEU A 76 -9.49 3.75 6.16
N SER A 77 -8.49 4.62 6.19
CA SER A 77 -7.29 4.51 5.35
C SER A 77 -6.55 3.21 5.64
N SER A 78 -6.33 2.88 6.91
CA SER A 78 -5.72 1.62 7.34
C SER A 78 -6.54 0.40 6.91
N PHE A 79 -7.86 0.47 7.08
CA PHE A 79 -8.76 -0.59 6.62
C PHE A 79 -8.61 -0.84 5.11
N LEU A 80 -8.61 0.21 4.28
CA LEU A 80 -8.46 0.09 2.83
C LEU A 80 -7.10 -0.50 2.45
N LEU A 81 -6.03 -0.10 3.15
CA LEU A 81 -4.68 -0.63 2.94
C LEU A 81 -4.60 -2.11 3.33
N THR A 82 -5.12 -2.48 4.50
CA THR A 82 -5.14 -3.86 4.98
C THR A 82 -6.04 -4.75 4.12
N LEU A 83 -7.19 -4.23 3.69
CA LEU A 83 -8.10 -4.90 2.76
C LEU A 83 -7.40 -5.18 1.41
N ASN A 84 -6.68 -4.19 0.88
CA ASN A 84 -5.90 -4.35 -0.35
C ASN A 84 -4.89 -5.50 -0.23
N TRP A 85 -4.13 -5.53 0.85
CA TRP A 85 -3.18 -6.60 1.13
C TRP A 85 -3.87 -7.95 1.31
N GLY A 86 -4.98 -7.99 2.04
CA GLY A 86 -5.77 -9.20 2.26
C GLY A 86 -6.33 -9.77 0.96
N ILE A 87 -6.91 -8.93 0.09
CA ILE A 87 -7.39 -9.35 -1.23
C ILE A 87 -6.25 -9.96 -2.06
N TYR A 88 -5.08 -9.32 -2.07
CA TYR A 88 -3.93 -9.81 -2.81
C TYR A 88 -3.49 -11.20 -2.31
N ILE A 89 -3.31 -11.34 -1.00
CA ILE A 89 -2.88 -12.60 -0.39
C ILE A 89 -3.91 -13.71 -0.61
N TRP A 90 -5.19 -13.39 -0.43
CA TRP A 90 -6.26 -14.34 -0.73
C TRP A 90 -6.24 -14.78 -2.21
N ALA A 91 -6.09 -13.83 -3.13
CA ALA A 91 -6.02 -14.15 -4.55
C ALA A 91 -4.85 -15.07 -4.90
N VAL A 92 -3.68 -14.82 -4.29
CA VAL A 92 -2.50 -15.70 -4.45
C VAL A 92 -2.75 -17.08 -3.86
N SER A 93 -3.40 -17.19 -2.68
CA SER A 93 -3.66 -18.46 -2.02
C SER A 93 -4.68 -19.37 -2.74
N VAL A 94 -5.50 -18.79 -3.63
CA VAL A 94 -6.49 -19.53 -4.45
C VAL A 94 -6.14 -19.54 -5.95
N ASP A 95 -4.85 -19.37 -6.29
CA ASP A 95 -4.30 -19.37 -7.65
C ASP A 95 -4.88 -18.34 -8.62
N ARG A 96 -5.47 -17.23 -8.10
CA ARG A 96 -5.99 -16.11 -8.91
C ARG A 96 -4.94 -15.02 -9.17
N VAL A 97 -3.68 -15.40 -9.31
CA VAL A 97 -2.53 -14.46 -9.47
C VAL A 97 -2.66 -13.60 -10.72
N VAL A 98 -3.19 -14.16 -11.82
CA VAL A 98 -3.41 -13.40 -13.08
C VAL A 98 -4.41 -12.26 -12.86
N GLU A 99 -5.49 -12.52 -12.13
CA GLU A 99 -6.49 -11.49 -11.82
C GLU A 99 -5.94 -10.43 -10.86
N ALA A 100 -5.15 -10.83 -9.86
CA ALA A 100 -4.45 -9.90 -8.99
C ALA A 100 -3.47 -9.00 -9.77
N SER A 101 -2.73 -9.58 -10.72
CA SER A 101 -1.84 -8.84 -11.61
C SER A 101 -2.60 -7.83 -12.48
N LEU A 102 -3.76 -8.22 -13.02
CA LEU A 102 -4.64 -7.30 -13.75
C LEU A 102 -5.07 -6.10 -12.88
N GLY A 103 -5.28 -6.32 -11.58
CA GLY A 103 -5.57 -5.26 -10.62
C GLY A 103 -4.51 -4.16 -10.57
N TYR A 104 -3.23 -4.52 -10.67
CA TYR A 104 -2.15 -3.53 -10.71
C TYR A 104 -2.15 -2.70 -11.99
N TYR A 105 -2.61 -3.25 -13.13
CA TYR A 105 -2.79 -2.48 -14.36
C TYR A 105 -4.03 -1.59 -14.33
N ILE A 106 -5.10 -2.00 -13.64
CA ILE A 106 -6.32 -1.20 -13.47
C ILE A 106 -6.10 -0.08 -12.44
N THR A 107 -5.30 -0.32 -11.41
CA THR A 107 -5.09 0.61 -10.29
C THR A 107 -4.73 2.03 -10.74
N PRO A 108 -3.75 2.29 -11.62
CA PRO A 108 -3.44 3.65 -12.06
C PRO A 108 -4.62 4.33 -12.75
N LEU A 109 -5.45 3.58 -13.51
CA LEU A 109 -6.66 4.13 -14.16
C LEU A 109 -7.67 4.62 -13.12
N VAL A 110 -7.92 3.82 -12.07
CA VAL A 110 -8.83 4.19 -10.97
C VAL A 110 -8.29 5.40 -10.20
N VAL A 111 -7.00 5.44 -9.89
CA VAL A 111 -6.36 6.57 -9.20
C VAL A 111 -6.45 7.84 -10.04
N VAL A 112 -6.23 7.77 -11.35
CA VAL A 112 -6.41 8.91 -12.27
C VAL A 112 -7.87 9.34 -12.32
N CYS A 113 -8.83 8.41 -12.40
CA CYS A 113 -10.25 8.72 -12.33
C CYS A 113 -10.57 9.52 -11.06
N PHE A 114 -10.08 9.11 -9.89
CA PHE A 114 -10.26 9.88 -8.66
C PHE A 114 -9.58 11.25 -8.70
N GLY A 115 -8.39 11.35 -9.27
CA GLY A 115 -7.71 12.63 -9.48
C GLY A 115 -8.54 13.60 -10.33
N VAL A 116 -9.09 13.13 -11.44
CA VAL A 116 -9.89 13.94 -12.36
C VAL A 116 -11.28 14.25 -11.81
N LEU A 117 -12.01 13.23 -11.36
CA LEU A 117 -13.43 13.37 -10.99
C LEU A 117 -13.60 14.01 -9.61
N VAL A 118 -12.74 13.63 -8.63
CA VAL A 118 -12.89 14.06 -7.23
C VAL A 118 -12.02 15.26 -6.89
N LEU A 119 -10.80 15.31 -7.41
CA LEU A 119 -9.86 16.40 -7.15
C LEU A 119 -9.86 17.46 -8.25
N LYS A 120 -10.60 17.21 -9.36
CA LYS A 120 -10.72 18.11 -10.53
C LYS A 120 -9.35 18.43 -11.16
N GLU A 121 -8.43 17.48 -11.13
CA GLU A 121 -7.12 17.62 -11.75
C GLU A 121 -7.26 17.68 -13.29
N LYS A 122 -6.49 18.55 -13.93
CA LYS A 122 -6.50 18.70 -15.39
C LYS A 122 -5.40 17.88 -16.02
N LEU A 123 -5.76 16.95 -16.90
CA LEU A 123 -4.82 16.14 -17.66
C LEU A 123 -4.23 16.92 -18.84
N ARG A 124 -2.91 16.82 -19.03
CA ARG A 124 -2.24 17.27 -20.27
C ARG A 124 -2.54 16.32 -21.41
N PHE A 125 -2.38 16.77 -22.64
CA PHE A 125 -2.65 15.95 -23.82
C PHE A 125 -1.86 14.63 -23.81
N THR A 126 -0.58 14.67 -23.50
CA THR A 126 0.27 13.46 -23.39
C THR A 126 -0.22 12.48 -22.33
N GLN A 127 -0.70 12.98 -21.18
CA GLN A 127 -1.27 12.15 -20.13
C GLN A 127 -2.58 11.49 -20.57
N LYS A 128 -3.44 12.22 -21.31
CA LYS A 128 -4.66 11.65 -21.89
C LYS A 128 -4.33 10.52 -22.87
N LEU A 129 -3.32 10.72 -23.73
CA LEU A 129 -2.89 9.70 -24.68
C LEU A 129 -2.38 8.44 -23.96
N SER A 130 -1.47 8.60 -22.98
CA SER A 130 -0.95 7.48 -22.19
C SER A 130 -2.08 6.73 -21.48
N LEU A 131 -3.03 7.46 -20.88
CA LEU A 131 -4.17 6.88 -20.19
C LEU A 131 -5.10 6.12 -21.15
N SER A 132 -5.34 6.66 -22.36
CA SER A 132 -6.15 5.98 -23.38
C SER A 132 -5.49 4.68 -23.84
N LEU A 133 -4.17 4.68 -24.05
CA LEU A 133 -3.43 3.45 -24.42
C LEU A 133 -3.49 2.41 -23.29
N ALA A 134 -3.29 2.84 -22.03
CA ALA A 134 -3.42 1.96 -20.89
C ALA A 134 -4.85 1.40 -20.74
N ALA A 135 -5.88 2.24 -20.93
CA ALA A 135 -7.27 1.81 -20.88
C ALA A 135 -7.60 0.78 -21.98
N ILE A 136 -7.08 0.97 -23.19
CA ILE A 136 -7.23 -0.01 -24.29
C ILE A 136 -6.54 -1.33 -23.89
N GLY A 137 -5.31 -1.30 -23.40
CA GLY A 137 -4.59 -2.49 -22.96
C GLY A 137 -5.33 -3.26 -21.87
N VAL A 138 -5.80 -2.54 -20.84
CA VAL A 138 -6.61 -3.12 -19.75
C VAL A 138 -7.93 -3.71 -20.29
N SER A 139 -8.58 -3.04 -21.22
CA SER A 139 -9.83 -3.54 -21.83
C SER A 139 -9.60 -4.84 -22.59
N ILE A 140 -8.53 -4.91 -23.39
CA ILE A 140 -8.15 -6.14 -24.11
C ILE A 140 -7.90 -7.28 -23.12
N LEU A 141 -7.12 -7.04 -22.07
CA LEU A 141 -6.82 -8.04 -21.05
C LEU A 141 -8.09 -8.49 -20.29
N THR A 142 -8.97 -7.55 -19.95
CA THR A 142 -10.24 -7.84 -19.26
C THR A 142 -11.17 -8.67 -20.13
N ILE A 143 -11.26 -8.37 -21.42
CA ILE A 143 -12.05 -9.15 -22.39
C ILE A 143 -11.46 -10.55 -22.58
N ALA A 144 -10.12 -10.64 -22.72
CA ALA A 144 -9.42 -11.91 -22.85
C ALA A 144 -9.56 -12.80 -21.58
N PHE A 145 -9.72 -12.18 -20.41
CA PHE A 145 -9.97 -12.89 -19.15
C PHE A 145 -11.35 -13.60 -19.13
N GLY A 146 -12.31 -13.15 -19.92
CA GLY A 146 -13.58 -13.82 -20.17
C GLY A 146 -14.62 -13.74 -19.05
N GLN A 147 -14.29 -13.08 -17.94
CA GLN A 147 -15.19 -12.87 -16.79
C GLN A 147 -14.87 -11.52 -16.11
N ILE A 148 -15.80 -11.03 -15.28
CA ILE A 148 -15.58 -9.79 -14.52
C ILE A 148 -14.48 -10.03 -13.48
N PRO A 149 -13.32 -9.32 -13.55
CA PRO A 149 -12.19 -9.53 -12.64
C PRO A 149 -12.43 -8.82 -11.30
N LEU A 150 -13.25 -9.39 -10.44
CA LEU A 150 -13.66 -8.79 -9.16
C LEU A 150 -12.47 -8.51 -8.22
N VAL A 151 -11.47 -9.41 -8.20
CA VAL A 151 -10.24 -9.23 -7.42
C VAL A 151 -9.48 -8.00 -7.91
N ALA A 152 -9.35 -7.86 -9.24
CA ALA A 152 -8.65 -6.73 -9.84
C ALA A 152 -9.34 -5.40 -9.50
N PHE A 153 -10.67 -5.34 -9.57
CA PHE A 153 -11.41 -4.14 -9.15
C PHE A 153 -11.30 -3.90 -7.64
N GLY A 154 -11.36 -4.93 -6.82
CA GLY A 154 -11.17 -4.82 -5.37
C GLY A 154 -9.80 -4.21 -5.01
N LEU A 155 -8.73 -4.68 -5.64
CA LEU A 155 -7.39 -4.14 -5.48
C LEU A 155 -7.30 -2.69 -5.96
N ALA A 156 -7.82 -2.40 -7.15
CA ALA A 156 -7.74 -1.06 -7.74
C ALA A 156 -8.54 -0.02 -6.95
N LEU A 157 -9.75 -0.36 -6.52
CA LEU A 157 -10.62 0.54 -5.75
C LEU A 157 -10.10 0.78 -4.32
N SER A 158 -9.63 -0.27 -3.63
CA SER A 158 -9.08 -0.11 -2.29
C SER A 158 -7.82 0.75 -2.29
N TRP A 159 -6.86 0.50 -3.20
CA TRP A 159 -5.66 1.31 -3.32
C TRP A 159 -5.95 2.73 -3.83
N GLY A 160 -6.86 2.89 -4.79
CA GLY A 160 -7.27 4.20 -5.30
C GLY A 160 -7.91 5.06 -4.22
N SER A 161 -8.81 4.47 -3.42
CA SER A 161 -9.44 5.15 -2.28
C SER A 161 -8.44 5.53 -1.20
N TYR A 162 -7.51 4.62 -0.86
CA TYR A 162 -6.38 4.90 0.03
C TYR A 162 -5.58 6.11 -0.47
N SER A 163 -5.17 6.10 -1.73
CA SER A 163 -4.38 7.17 -2.35
C SER A 163 -5.12 8.52 -2.33
N LEU A 164 -6.43 8.52 -2.56
CA LEU A 164 -7.27 9.71 -2.49
C LEU A 164 -7.34 10.28 -1.06
N ILE A 165 -7.49 9.43 -0.06
CA ILE A 165 -7.48 9.84 1.36
C ILE A 165 -6.12 10.47 1.70
N LYS A 166 -5.03 9.82 1.33
CA LYS A 166 -3.67 10.33 1.57
C LYS A 166 -3.44 11.69 0.92
N LYS A 167 -3.96 11.90 -0.29
CA LYS A 167 -3.88 13.19 -1.00
C LYS A 167 -4.63 14.32 -0.29
N ARG A 168 -5.74 14.01 0.38
CA ARG A 168 -6.59 15.00 1.05
C ARG A 168 -6.18 15.31 2.49
N LEU A 169 -5.35 14.46 3.09
CA LEU A 169 -4.87 14.67 4.44
C LEU A 169 -3.73 15.69 4.43
N ASP A 170 -3.93 16.79 5.18
CA ASP A 170 -2.89 17.79 5.44
C ASP A 170 -2.11 17.40 6.71
N ALA A 171 -1.34 16.33 6.61
CA ALA A 171 -0.52 15.82 7.71
C ALA A 171 0.69 15.04 7.15
N GLY A 172 1.74 14.92 7.95
CA GLY A 172 2.97 14.27 7.54
C GLY A 172 2.78 12.79 7.20
N SER A 173 3.56 12.31 6.24
CA SER A 173 3.45 10.93 5.76
C SER A 173 3.80 9.91 6.84
N LEU A 174 4.80 10.20 7.68
CA LEU A 174 5.21 9.30 8.77
C LEU A 174 4.16 9.26 9.87
N GLU A 175 3.63 10.41 10.29
CA GLU A 175 2.63 10.50 11.36
C GLU A 175 1.33 9.79 10.97
N THR A 176 0.83 10.03 9.75
CA THR A 176 -0.39 9.38 9.26
C THR A 176 -0.21 7.88 9.11
N LEU A 177 0.93 7.43 8.53
CA LEU A 177 1.23 6.01 8.37
C LEU A 177 1.38 5.30 9.71
N SER A 178 1.98 5.97 10.72
CA SER A 178 2.11 5.39 12.07
C SER A 178 0.76 5.13 12.72
N VAL A 179 -0.20 6.05 12.58
CA VAL A 179 -1.56 5.83 13.08
C VAL A 179 -2.26 4.70 12.32
N GLU A 180 -2.08 4.62 11.00
CA GLU A 180 -2.61 3.52 10.20
C GLU A 180 -2.05 2.16 10.66
N MET A 181 -0.76 2.08 11.01
CA MET A 181 -0.15 0.84 11.51
C MET A 181 -0.65 0.47 12.92
N ILE A 182 -1.10 1.40 13.75
CA ILE A 182 -1.77 1.09 15.01
C ILE A 182 -3.06 0.30 14.75
N PHE A 183 -3.86 0.72 13.76
CA PHE A 183 -5.07 -0.03 13.37
C PHE A 183 -4.73 -1.39 12.74
N ALA A 184 -3.71 -1.45 11.89
CA ALA A 184 -3.27 -2.69 11.25
C ALA A 184 -2.68 -3.70 12.25
N LEU A 185 -2.13 -3.23 13.39
CA LEU A 185 -1.61 -4.09 14.45
C LEU A 185 -2.68 -5.03 15.00
N ILE A 186 -3.93 -4.57 15.16
CA ILE A 186 -5.00 -5.35 15.81
C ILE A 186 -5.25 -6.67 15.08
N PRO A 187 -5.60 -6.70 13.77
CA PRO A 187 -5.80 -7.97 13.07
C PRO A 187 -4.49 -8.77 12.94
N SER A 188 -3.34 -8.09 12.78
CA SER A 188 -2.04 -8.74 12.67
C SER A 188 -1.65 -9.49 13.94
N ALA A 189 -1.78 -8.85 15.10
CA ALA A 189 -1.49 -9.47 16.39
C ALA A 189 -2.47 -10.61 16.70
N ALA A 190 -3.76 -10.42 16.42
CA ALA A 190 -4.77 -11.44 16.61
C ALA A 190 -4.46 -12.70 15.77
N TYR A 191 -4.06 -12.52 14.51
CA TYR A 191 -3.70 -13.64 13.63
C TYR A 191 -2.41 -14.34 14.07
N MET A 192 -1.37 -13.57 14.45
CA MET A 192 -0.14 -14.17 15.00
C MET A 192 -0.40 -14.95 16.29
N PHE A 193 -1.22 -14.41 17.19
CA PHE A 193 -1.64 -15.12 18.39
C PHE A 193 -2.38 -16.44 18.06
N TYR A 194 -3.25 -16.42 17.05
CA TYR A 194 -3.90 -17.64 16.55
C TYR A 194 -2.90 -18.68 16.06
N LEU A 195 -1.92 -18.28 15.22
CA LEU A 195 -0.90 -19.19 14.69
C LEU A 195 -0.03 -19.78 15.79
N ILE A 196 0.42 -18.97 16.75
CA ILE A 196 1.24 -19.43 17.89
C ILE A 196 0.47 -20.47 18.72
N ASN A 197 -0.81 -20.23 19.02
CA ASN A 197 -1.62 -21.17 19.80
C ASN A 197 -1.93 -22.48 19.05
N LYS A 198 -1.74 -22.52 17.73
CA LYS A 198 -1.91 -23.71 16.89
C LYS A 198 -0.60 -24.40 16.55
N ASP A 199 0.52 -23.92 17.07
CA ASP A 199 1.88 -24.38 16.70
C ASP A 199 2.11 -24.34 15.17
N GLN A 200 1.56 -23.32 14.50
CA GLN A 200 1.64 -23.12 13.06
C GLN A 200 2.46 -21.88 12.67
N ALA A 201 3.04 -21.19 13.63
CA ALA A 201 3.87 -20.03 13.38
C ALA A 201 5.30 -20.44 13.05
N GLU A 202 5.81 -19.95 11.93
CA GLU A 202 7.23 -20.05 11.59
C GLU A 202 8.07 -18.98 12.29
N TYR A 203 7.45 -17.86 12.67
CA TYR A 203 8.08 -16.84 13.49
C TYR A 203 8.40 -17.39 14.89
N GLY A 204 9.67 -17.41 15.22
CA GLY A 204 10.19 -17.99 16.48
C GLY A 204 10.74 -19.40 16.33
N SER A 205 10.54 -20.08 15.20
CA SER A 205 11.09 -21.42 14.95
C SER A 205 12.61 -21.39 14.75
N ASP A 206 13.11 -20.39 14.04
CA ASP A 206 14.53 -20.11 13.82
C ASP A 206 14.82 -18.63 14.00
N LEU A 207 15.96 -18.32 14.67
CA LEU A 207 16.36 -16.94 14.94
C LEU A 207 16.63 -16.15 13.64
N TRP A 208 17.34 -16.74 12.70
CA TRP A 208 17.72 -16.08 11.45
C TRP A 208 16.48 -15.79 10.60
N PHE A 209 15.59 -16.77 10.46
CA PHE A 209 14.34 -16.61 9.74
C PHE A 209 13.43 -15.55 10.38
N SER A 210 13.33 -15.57 11.72
CA SER A 210 12.57 -14.55 12.47
C SER A 210 13.12 -13.13 12.24
N LEU A 211 14.45 -12.96 12.22
CA LEU A 211 15.07 -11.66 11.90
C LEU A 211 14.74 -11.19 10.48
N ILE A 212 14.74 -12.10 9.51
CA ILE A 212 14.32 -11.74 8.14
C ILE A 212 12.84 -11.34 8.14
N LEU A 213 11.94 -12.06 8.81
CA LEU A 213 10.54 -11.69 8.95
C LEU A 213 10.37 -10.30 9.58
N MET A 214 11.16 -9.94 10.58
CA MET A 214 11.16 -8.61 11.19
C MET A 214 11.49 -7.51 10.16
N THR A 215 12.42 -7.76 9.23
CA THR A 215 12.76 -6.78 8.19
C THR A 215 11.59 -6.47 7.25
N SER A 216 10.54 -7.32 7.23
CA SER A 216 9.34 -7.08 6.44
C SER A 216 8.64 -5.75 6.79
N GLY A 217 8.78 -5.29 8.03
CA GLY A 217 8.33 -3.96 8.44
C GLY A 217 9.04 -2.84 7.70
N LEU A 218 10.39 -2.88 7.61
CA LEU A 218 11.19 -1.89 6.86
C LEU A 218 10.84 -1.90 5.37
N VAL A 219 10.80 -3.09 4.79
CA VAL A 219 10.49 -3.31 3.38
C VAL A 219 9.07 -2.84 3.02
N THR A 220 8.17 -2.80 3.99
CA THR A 220 6.82 -2.25 3.84
C THR A 220 6.79 -0.74 4.03
N ILE A 221 7.40 -0.22 5.10
CA ILE A 221 7.26 1.18 5.50
C ILE A 221 8.03 2.12 4.57
N ILE A 222 9.22 1.75 4.13
CA ILE A 222 10.04 2.63 3.29
C ILE A 222 9.30 3.01 1.99
N PRO A 223 8.85 2.08 1.13
CA PRO A 223 8.14 2.46 -0.09
C PRO A 223 6.78 3.12 0.17
N LEU A 224 6.07 2.76 1.27
CA LEU A 224 4.83 3.45 1.64
C LEU A 224 5.06 4.91 2.05
N LEU A 225 6.12 5.21 2.79
CA LEU A 225 6.51 6.59 3.12
C LEU A 225 6.86 7.37 1.86
N MET A 226 7.64 6.77 0.97
CA MET A 226 7.99 7.39 -0.32
C MET A 226 6.75 7.64 -1.17
N PHE A 227 5.86 6.65 -1.31
CA PHE A 227 4.60 6.81 -2.03
C PHE A 227 3.70 7.90 -1.43
N ASN A 228 3.50 7.89 -0.11
CA ASN A 228 2.70 8.90 0.57
C ASN A 228 3.27 10.31 0.40
N SER A 229 4.60 10.45 0.47
CA SER A 229 5.28 11.73 0.21
C SER A 229 5.13 12.18 -1.26
N ALA A 230 5.15 11.25 -2.21
CA ALA A 230 4.85 11.54 -3.60
C ALA A 230 3.37 11.95 -3.79
N ALA A 231 2.43 11.18 -3.25
CA ALA A 231 0.99 11.42 -3.38
C ALA A 231 0.56 12.77 -2.78
N THR A 232 1.17 13.21 -1.67
CA THR A 232 0.90 14.52 -1.08
C THR A 232 1.52 15.67 -1.87
N SER A 233 2.70 15.49 -2.46
CA SER A 233 3.47 16.54 -3.13
C SER A 233 3.22 16.68 -4.64
N LEU A 234 2.70 15.63 -5.30
CA LEU A 234 2.37 15.61 -6.72
C LEU A 234 0.86 15.57 -6.94
N PRO A 235 0.37 15.98 -8.12
CA PRO A 235 -0.98 15.60 -8.56
C PRO A 235 -1.15 14.09 -8.51
N LEU A 236 -2.33 13.65 -8.07
CA LEU A 236 -2.62 12.22 -7.91
C LEU A 236 -2.51 11.47 -9.24
N THR A 237 -2.90 12.14 -10.34
CA THR A 237 -2.76 11.65 -11.72
C THR A 237 -1.30 11.38 -12.12
N ILE A 238 -0.35 12.22 -11.67
CA ILE A 238 1.09 11.98 -11.93
C ILE A 238 1.57 10.80 -11.10
N THR A 239 1.24 10.75 -9.81
CA THR A 239 1.65 9.65 -8.93
C THR A 239 1.16 8.29 -9.47
N ALA A 240 -0.06 8.25 -10.01
CA ALA A 240 -0.62 7.06 -10.62
C ALA A 240 0.16 6.61 -11.88
N LEU A 241 0.48 7.54 -12.78
CA LEU A 241 1.18 7.25 -14.03
C LEU A 241 2.64 6.77 -13.82
N LEU A 242 3.24 7.06 -12.67
CA LEU A 242 4.55 6.51 -12.30
C LEU A 242 4.49 4.99 -12.01
N GLY A 243 3.30 4.43 -11.83
CA GLY A 243 3.10 3.00 -11.59
C GLY A 243 3.08 2.14 -12.86
N TYR A 244 3.10 2.73 -14.04
CA TYR A 244 3.24 2.06 -15.33
C TYR A 244 4.71 2.02 -15.74
#